data_281e82979ec815be1b4ec7024063246e
#
_entry.id   281e82979ec815be1b4ec7024063246e
#
_cell.length_a   1.000
_cell.length_b   1.000
_cell.length_c   1.000
_cell.angle_alpha   90.00
_cell.angle_beta   90.00
_cell.angle_gamma   90.00
#
_symmetry.space_group_name_H-M   'P 1'
#
loop_
_entity.id
_entity.type
_entity.pdbx_description
1 polymer ?
#
loop_
_entity_poly.entity_id
_entity_poly.type
_entity_poly.pdbx_seq_one_letter_code
_entity_poly.pdbx_strand_id
1 'polypeptide(L)'
;MKAFGVGIVLAVLGVGAYYQFGASADLPPVTVYKSPSCNCCAKWISHMREQGFPVEIKSRFNVKPVKKKVGVPSSLAACHTAVVGNYVVEGHVPAQEVKQLLREKPKVRGLSVPGMPVGSPGMERGNRVEPYEVVTFTPAGDTSVFARYGQR
;
A
#
# COMPACT_ATOMS: atom_id res chain seq x y z
N MET A 1 -26.55 19.30 61.46
CA MET A 1 -26.51 17.85 61.22
C MET A 1 -27.08 17.62 59.82
N LYS A 2 -26.49 17.14 58.82
CA LYS A 2 -25.41 16.23 58.45
C LYS A 2 -24.99 16.49 57.00
N ALA A 3 -23.71 16.76 56.77
CA ALA A 3 -23.11 16.62 55.45
C ALA A 3 -22.90 15.12 55.20
N PHE A 4 -23.16 14.65 54.00
CA PHE A 4 -22.51 13.48 53.34
C PHE A 4 -23.07 13.34 51.93
N GLY A 5 -22.20 13.38 50.93
CA GLY A 5 -22.57 12.87 49.61
C GLY A 5 -22.06 13.66 48.39
N VAL A 6 -20.82 14.12 48.41
CA VAL A 6 -20.15 14.56 47.16
C VAL A 6 -18.82 13.82 47.10
N GLY A 7 -18.75 12.73 46.39
CA GLY A 7 -17.48 12.00 46.31
C GLY A 7 -17.36 10.80 45.40
N ILE A 8 -18.30 10.49 44.50
CA ILE A 8 -18.20 9.27 43.66
C ILE A 8 -18.49 9.52 42.14
N VAL A 9 -18.52 10.74 41.67
CA VAL A 9 -18.84 10.97 40.22
C VAL A 9 -17.61 11.25 39.35
N LEU A 10 -16.43 11.44 39.92
CA LEU A 10 -15.24 11.80 39.10
C LEU A 10 -14.33 10.65 38.71
N ALA A 11 -14.59 9.41 39.10
CA ALA A 11 -13.72 8.25 38.77
C ALA A 11 -14.12 7.47 37.50
N VAL A 12 -15.28 7.74 36.88
CA VAL A 12 -15.76 6.93 35.73
C VAL A 12 -15.45 7.57 34.38
N LEU A 13 -15.09 8.86 34.34
CA LEU A 13 -14.77 9.56 33.09
C LEU A 13 -13.31 9.37 32.62
N GLY A 14 -12.43 8.84 33.45
CA GLY A 14 -11.01 8.66 33.12
C GLY A 14 -10.68 7.34 32.38
N VAL A 15 -11.52 6.32 32.47
CA VAL A 15 -11.25 4.99 31.89
C VAL A 15 -11.74 4.86 30.47
N GLY A 16 -12.72 5.66 30.06
CA GLY A 16 -13.28 5.63 28.70
C GLY A 16 -12.35 6.21 27.61
N ALA A 17 -11.42 7.09 27.96
CA ALA A 17 -10.54 7.75 27.01
C ALA A 17 -9.30 6.92 26.63
N TYR A 18 -8.96 5.91 27.43
CA TYR A 18 -7.77 5.07 27.19
C TYR A 18 -7.97 3.97 26.14
N TYR A 19 -9.22 3.61 25.84
CA TYR A 19 -9.53 2.52 24.89
C TYR A 19 -9.73 2.98 23.45
N GLN A 20 -9.59 4.26 23.13
CA GLN A 20 -9.74 4.77 21.75
C GLN A 20 -8.41 5.00 21.02
N PHE A 21 -7.27 4.75 21.65
CA PHE A 21 -5.99 4.77 20.94
C PHE A 21 -5.72 3.40 20.31
N GLY A 22 -6.30 3.23 19.15
CA GLY A 22 -5.73 2.55 18.00
C GLY A 22 -5.20 1.15 18.25
N ALA A 23 -6.02 0.13 18.08
CA ALA A 23 -5.52 -1.08 17.46
C ALA A 23 -4.96 -0.64 16.09
N SER A 24 -3.65 -0.50 15.98
CA SER A 24 -2.97 -0.53 14.69
C SER A 24 -3.37 -1.87 14.09
N ALA A 25 -4.33 -1.88 13.18
CA ALA A 25 -4.68 -3.10 12.46
C ALA A 25 -3.38 -3.57 11.83
N ASP A 26 -2.86 -4.72 12.27
CA ASP A 26 -1.64 -5.29 11.73
C ASP A 26 -1.79 -5.37 10.22
N LEU A 27 -0.96 -4.58 9.50
CA LEU A 27 -1.01 -4.57 8.05
C LEU A 27 -0.61 -5.97 7.55
N PRO A 28 -1.33 -6.53 6.57
CA PRO A 28 -0.99 -7.85 6.06
C PRO A 28 0.39 -7.84 5.41
N PRO A 29 1.12 -8.97 5.43
CA PRO A 29 2.41 -9.08 4.79
C PRO A 29 2.31 -8.85 3.29
N VAL A 30 3.33 -8.18 2.75
CA VAL A 30 3.52 -7.92 1.32
C VAL A 30 4.59 -8.86 0.78
N THR A 31 4.23 -9.78 -0.09
CA THR A 31 5.18 -10.66 -0.78
C THR A 31 5.58 -10.03 -2.10
N VAL A 32 6.86 -9.63 -2.25
CA VAL A 32 7.39 -8.92 -3.42
C VAL A 32 8.23 -9.83 -4.31
N TYR A 33 7.85 -9.95 -5.56
CA TYR A 33 8.60 -10.66 -6.61
C TYR A 33 9.37 -9.64 -7.45
N LYS A 34 10.71 -9.69 -7.41
CA LYS A 34 11.58 -8.77 -8.14
C LYS A 34 12.84 -9.46 -8.66
N SER A 35 13.49 -8.85 -9.67
CA SER A 35 14.84 -9.25 -10.07
C SER A 35 15.84 -8.93 -8.94
N PRO A 36 16.86 -9.77 -8.71
CA PRO A 36 17.94 -9.49 -7.76
C PRO A 36 18.60 -8.12 -8.00
N SER A 37 18.79 -7.74 -9.26
CA SER A 37 19.47 -6.50 -9.68
C SER A 37 18.57 -5.25 -9.71
N CYS A 38 17.28 -5.35 -9.34
CA CYS A 38 16.38 -4.20 -9.39
C CYS A 38 16.56 -3.29 -8.17
N ASN A 39 17.33 -2.20 -8.34
CA ASN A 39 17.61 -1.24 -7.26
C ASN A 39 16.39 -0.37 -6.90
N CYS A 40 15.64 0.11 -7.89
CA CYS A 40 14.41 0.88 -7.62
C CYS A 40 13.36 0.06 -6.87
N CYS A 41 13.28 -1.25 -7.14
CA CYS A 41 12.42 -2.15 -6.39
C CYS A 41 12.84 -2.24 -4.91
N ALA A 42 14.14 -2.21 -4.61
CA ALA A 42 14.64 -2.22 -3.24
C ALA A 42 14.22 -0.96 -2.49
N LYS A 43 14.27 0.21 -3.14
CA LYS A 43 13.80 1.49 -2.57
C LYS A 43 12.29 1.46 -2.30
N TRP A 44 11.49 0.92 -3.22
CA TRP A 44 10.06 0.76 -3.00
C TRP A 44 9.77 -0.16 -1.80
N ILE A 45 10.53 -1.24 -1.64
CA ILE A 45 10.43 -2.13 -0.48
C ILE A 45 10.72 -1.38 0.82
N SER A 46 11.76 -0.51 0.84
CA SER A 46 12.05 0.34 2.00
C SER A 46 10.88 1.25 2.32
N HIS A 47 10.32 1.93 1.31
CA HIS A 47 9.11 2.75 1.46
C HIS A 47 7.95 1.97 2.10
N MET A 48 7.67 0.74 1.64
CA MET A 48 6.59 -0.08 2.21
C MET A 48 6.85 -0.44 3.68
N ARG A 49 8.10 -0.78 4.03
CA ARG A 49 8.50 -1.08 5.42
C ARG A 49 8.38 0.14 6.32
N GLU A 50 8.84 1.31 5.87
CA GLU A 50 8.72 2.59 6.58
C GLU A 50 7.26 2.96 6.85
N GLN A 51 6.37 2.52 5.96
CA GLN A 51 4.92 2.70 6.10
C GLN A 51 4.23 1.59 6.93
N GLY A 52 5.01 0.69 7.54
CA GLY A 52 4.54 -0.30 8.50
C GLY A 52 4.14 -1.66 7.90
N PHE A 53 4.37 -1.89 6.61
CA PHE A 53 4.09 -3.21 6.03
C PHE A 53 5.21 -4.21 6.34
N PRO A 54 4.90 -5.42 6.85
CA PRO A 54 5.82 -6.55 6.83
C PRO A 54 6.09 -6.95 5.37
N VAL A 55 7.37 -6.99 4.95
CA VAL A 55 7.72 -7.30 3.55
C VAL A 55 8.60 -8.53 3.43
N GLU A 56 8.11 -9.53 2.70
CA GLU A 56 8.84 -10.72 2.25
C GLU A 56 9.31 -10.53 0.81
N ILE A 57 10.57 -10.87 0.52
CA ILE A 57 11.17 -10.73 -0.82
C ILE A 57 11.36 -12.10 -1.44
N LYS A 58 10.83 -12.29 -2.65
CA LYS A 58 11.04 -13.48 -3.50
C LYS A 58 11.78 -13.09 -4.78
N SER A 59 13.11 -13.24 -4.74
CA SER A 59 13.94 -12.95 -5.92
C SER A 59 13.67 -13.93 -7.05
N ARG A 60 13.51 -13.40 -8.28
CA ARG A 60 13.29 -14.14 -9.52
C ARG A 60 14.04 -13.44 -10.66
N PHE A 61 14.87 -14.16 -11.39
CA PHE A 61 15.50 -13.60 -12.60
C PHE A 61 14.48 -13.20 -13.66
N ASN A 62 13.37 -13.92 -13.73
CA ASN A 62 12.24 -13.60 -14.60
C ASN A 62 10.94 -13.51 -13.78
N VAL A 63 10.36 -12.33 -13.72
CA VAL A 63 9.09 -12.08 -13.00
C VAL A 63 7.85 -12.21 -13.89
N LYS A 64 8.01 -12.36 -15.23
CA LYS A 64 6.88 -12.48 -16.17
C LYS A 64 5.93 -13.64 -15.85
N PRO A 65 6.41 -14.86 -15.50
CA PRO A 65 5.51 -15.96 -15.13
C PRO A 65 4.66 -15.65 -13.90
N VAL A 66 5.24 -14.94 -12.91
CA VAL A 66 4.52 -14.52 -11.71
C VAL A 66 3.42 -13.53 -12.07
N LYS A 67 3.72 -12.49 -12.87
CA LYS A 67 2.75 -11.49 -13.34
C LYS A 67 1.55 -12.16 -14.01
N LYS A 68 1.82 -13.08 -14.95
CA LYS A 68 0.76 -13.85 -15.63
C LYS A 68 -0.08 -14.66 -14.64
N LYS A 69 0.57 -15.36 -13.70
CA LYS A 69 -0.10 -16.20 -12.70
C LYS A 69 -1.04 -15.39 -11.79
N VAL A 70 -0.62 -14.17 -11.40
CA VAL A 70 -1.43 -13.33 -10.52
C VAL A 70 -2.38 -12.39 -11.26
N GLY A 71 -2.42 -12.46 -12.59
CA GLY A 71 -3.39 -11.74 -13.42
C GLY A 71 -3.04 -10.28 -13.70
N VAL A 72 -1.75 -9.95 -13.81
CA VAL A 72 -1.32 -8.61 -14.24
C VAL A 72 -1.41 -8.52 -15.77
N PRO A 73 -2.21 -7.57 -16.31
CA PRO A 73 -2.23 -7.30 -17.75
C PRO A 73 -0.85 -6.86 -18.26
N SER A 74 -0.47 -7.31 -19.44
CA SER A 74 0.85 -7.00 -20.01
C SER A 74 1.08 -5.49 -20.22
N SER A 75 0.02 -4.75 -20.52
CA SER A 75 0.02 -3.28 -20.66
C SER A 75 0.34 -2.53 -19.36
N LEU A 76 0.13 -3.17 -18.21
CA LEU A 76 0.36 -2.58 -16.90
C LEU A 76 1.64 -3.11 -16.23
N ALA A 77 2.36 -4.02 -16.88
CA ALA A 77 3.53 -4.66 -16.29
C ALA A 77 4.65 -3.65 -16.01
N ALA A 78 5.13 -3.63 -14.76
CA ALA A 78 6.23 -2.81 -14.29
C ALA A 78 7.44 -3.68 -13.87
N CYS A 79 8.38 -3.13 -13.09
CA CYS A 79 9.63 -3.82 -12.74
C CYS A 79 9.46 -4.91 -11.67
N HIS A 80 8.47 -4.82 -10.79
CA HIS A 80 8.16 -5.81 -9.76
C HIS A 80 6.67 -6.00 -9.58
N THR A 81 6.31 -7.11 -8.94
CA THR A 81 4.93 -7.46 -8.59
C THR A 81 4.88 -7.80 -7.12
N ALA A 82 3.91 -7.28 -6.41
CA ALA A 82 3.67 -7.65 -5.02
C ALA A 82 2.27 -8.23 -4.84
N VAL A 83 2.11 -9.05 -3.80
CA VAL A 83 0.82 -9.59 -3.36
C VAL A 83 0.62 -9.16 -1.91
N VAL A 84 -0.53 -8.58 -1.61
CA VAL A 84 -0.93 -8.13 -0.29
C VAL A 84 -2.39 -8.54 -0.03
N GLY A 85 -2.62 -9.42 0.93
CA GLY A 85 -3.93 -10.06 1.09
C GLY A 85 -4.38 -10.72 -0.22
N ASN A 86 -5.56 -10.33 -0.71
CA ASN A 86 -6.12 -10.84 -1.96
C ASN A 86 -5.78 -9.98 -3.20
N TYR A 87 -4.98 -8.91 -3.02
CA TYR A 87 -4.70 -7.94 -4.07
C TYR A 87 -3.30 -8.08 -4.63
N VAL A 88 -3.16 -7.63 -5.86
CA VAL A 88 -1.88 -7.50 -6.57
C VAL A 88 -1.51 -6.02 -6.63
N VAL A 89 -0.25 -5.72 -6.36
CA VAL A 89 0.32 -4.38 -6.48
C VAL A 89 1.45 -4.44 -7.49
N GLU A 90 1.30 -3.72 -8.59
CA GLU A 90 2.22 -3.74 -9.71
C GLU A 90 2.99 -2.43 -9.82
N GLY A 91 4.31 -2.48 -9.74
CA GLY A 91 5.18 -1.32 -9.83
C GLY A 91 5.16 -0.44 -8.56
N HIS A 92 5.46 0.84 -8.74
CA HIS A 92 5.79 1.78 -7.68
C HIS A 92 4.56 2.47 -7.05
N VAL A 93 3.55 1.67 -6.69
CA VAL A 93 2.31 2.15 -6.03
C VAL A 93 2.66 2.69 -4.64
N PRO A 94 2.25 3.93 -4.28
CA PRO A 94 2.47 4.46 -2.95
C PRO A 94 1.74 3.63 -1.86
N ALA A 95 2.35 3.50 -0.69
CA ALA A 95 1.82 2.67 0.39
C ALA A 95 0.45 3.16 0.92
N GLN A 96 0.16 4.47 0.81
CA GLN A 96 -1.14 5.01 1.22
C GLN A 96 -2.27 4.48 0.35
N GLU A 97 -2.07 4.30 -0.97
CA GLU A 97 -3.05 3.70 -1.88
C GLU A 97 -3.22 2.21 -1.58
N VAL A 98 -2.14 1.51 -1.23
CA VAL A 98 -2.23 0.11 -0.79
C VAL A 98 -3.05 0.01 0.51
N LYS A 99 -2.84 0.91 1.47
CA LYS A 99 -3.64 0.98 2.70
C LYS A 99 -5.11 1.30 2.40
N GLN A 100 -5.37 2.23 1.47
CA GLN A 100 -6.73 2.58 1.05
C GLN A 100 -7.43 1.39 0.39
N LEU A 101 -6.75 0.70 -0.54
CA LEU A 101 -7.24 -0.53 -1.19
C LEU A 101 -7.66 -1.59 -0.16
N LEU A 102 -6.83 -1.80 0.87
CA LEU A 102 -7.10 -2.78 1.93
C LEU A 102 -8.29 -2.38 2.81
N ARG A 103 -8.53 -1.09 3.01
CA ARG A 103 -9.70 -0.58 3.78
C ARG A 103 -10.99 -0.66 2.97
N GLU A 104 -10.95 -0.21 1.72
CA GLU A 104 -12.15 -0.09 0.86
C GLU A 104 -12.59 -1.43 0.27
N LYS A 105 -11.65 -2.35 0.09
CA LYS A 105 -11.87 -3.71 -0.43
C LYS A 105 -12.70 -3.74 -1.72
N PRO A 106 -12.35 -2.92 -2.74
CA PRO A 106 -13.09 -2.92 -4.00
C PRO A 106 -12.95 -4.26 -4.73
N LYS A 107 -13.92 -4.55 -5.62
CA LYS A 107 -13.92 -5.76 -6.45
C LYS A 107 -12.99 -5.61 -7.67
N VAL A 108 -11.69 -5.48 -7.42
CA VAL A 108 -10.63 -5.38 -8.44
C VAL A 108 -9.55 -6.41 -8.17
N ARG A 109 -8.69 -6.67 -9.15
CA ARG A 109 -7.53 -7.54 -8.95
C ARG A 109 -6.42 -6.83 -8.18
N GLY A 110 -6.23 -5.55 -8.39
CA GLY A 110 -5.18 -4.79 -7.72
C GLY A 110 -4.99 -3.38 -8.23
N LEU A 111 -3.83 -2.82 -7.87
CA LEU A 111 -3.37 -1.49 -8.28
C LEU A 111 -2.10 -1.60 -9.13
N SER A 112 -1.94 -0.67 -10.05
CA SER A 112 -0.71 -0.51 -10.84
C SER A 112 -0.30 0.95 -10.96
N VAL A 113 1.03 1.18 -10.98
CA VAL A 113 1.66 2.41 -11.50
C VAL A 113 2.46 2.01 -12.74
N PRO A 114 1.90 2.19 -13.94
CA PRO A 114 2.61 1.86 -15.17
C PRO A 114 3.81 2.79 -15.42
N GLY A 115 4.88 2.29 -16.04
CA GLY A 115 5.95 3.10 -16.62
C GLY A 115 6.99 3.67 -15.65
N MET A 116 6.99 3.35 -14.37
CA MET A 116 8.00 3.80 -13.39
C MET A 116 8.24 5.33 -13.39
N PRO A 117 7.20 6.16 -13.21
CA PRO A 117 7.33 7.61 -13.30
C PRO A 117 8.23 8.20 -12.23
N VAL A 118 8.99 9.23 -12.58
CA VAL A 118 9.85 9.97 -11.63
C VAL A 118 8.99 10.60 -10.53
N GLY A 119 9.38 10.42 -9.27
CA GLY A 119 8.66 10.90 -8.10
C GLY A 119 7.69 9.88 -7.49
N SER A 120 7.43 8.73 -8.16
CA SER A 120 6.79 7.62 -7.48
C SER A 120 7.75 6.97 -6.46
N PRO A 121 7.25 6.30 -5.41
CA PRO A 121 8.09 5.76 -4.33
C PRO A 121 9.18 4.82 -4.86
N GLY A 122 10.44 5.12 -4.57
CA GLY A 122 11.62 4.41 -5.06
C GLY A 122 12.14 4.90 -6.43
N MET A 123 11.45 5.86 -7.05
CA MET A 123 11.83 6.49 -8.32
C MET A 123 12.11 7.98 -8.17
N GLU A 124 12.36 8.44 -6.96
CA GLU A 124 12.64 9.85 -6.64
C GLU A 124 13.94 10.32 -7.30
N ARG A 125 13.90 11.51 -7.89
CA ARG A 125 15.04 12.23 -8.46
C ARG A 125 14.99 13.71 -8.06
N GLY A 126 15.57 14.05 -6.91
CA GLY A 126 15.45 15.38 -6.31
C GLY A 126 13.98 15.72 -6.06
N ASN A 127 13.59 16.96 -6.39
CA ASN A 127 12.21 17.45 -6.20
C ASN A 127 11.32 17.28 -7.44
N ARG A 128 11.80 16.56 -8.47
CA ARG A 128 11.03 16.36 -9.71
C ARG A 128 9.97 15.31 -9.50
N VAL A 129 8.73 15.65 -9.85
CA VAL A 129 7.61 14.72 -9.91
C VAL A 129 6.98 14.82 -11.30
N GLU A 130 6.94 13.71 -12.02
CA GLU A 130 6.19 13.57 -13.26
C GLU A 130 4.73 13.27 -12.94
N PRO A 131 3.76 13.81 -13.68
CA PRO A 131 2.36 13.39 -13.51
C PRO A 131 2.21 11.89 -13.74
N TYR A 132 1.54 11.20 -12.80
CA TYR A 132 1.22 9.79 -12.96
C TYR A 132 -0.10 9.44 -12.28
N GLU A 133 -0.63 8.29 -12.68
CA GLU A 133 -1.84 7.73 -12.11
C GLU A 133 -1.55 6.39 -11.45
N VAL A 134 -2.22 6.16 -10.33
CA VAL A 134 -2.43 4.83 -9.79
C VAL A 134 -3.74 4.33 -10.35
N VAL A 135 -3.72 3.21 -11.02
CA VAL A 135 -4.92 2.61 -11.62
C VAL A 135 -5.30 1.31 -10.93
N THR A 136 -6.59 1.08 -10.78
CA THR A 136 -7.11 -0.27 -10.51
C THR A 136 -7.05 -1.11 -11.77
N PHE A 137 -7.00 -2.43 -11.63
CA PHE A 137 -7.19 -3.33 -12.77
C PHE A 137 -7.96 -4.59 -12.38
N THR A 138 -8.64 -5.16 -13.37
CA THR A 138 -9.33 -6.45 -13.29
C THR A 138 -8.53 -7.53 -14.04
N PRO A 139 -8.81 -8.83 -13.83
CA PRO A 139 -8.19 -9.89 -14.64
C PRO A 139 -8.53 -9.80 -16.13
N ALA A 140 -9.64 -9.16 -16.48
CA ALA A 140 -10.05 -8.91 -17.86
C ALA A 140 -9.25 -7.77 -18.52
N GLY A 141 -8.51 -6.98 -17.74
CA GLY A 141 -7.71 -5.85 -18.22
C GLY A 141 -8.39 -4.49 -18.15
N ASP A 142 -9.61 -4.42 -17.60
CA ASP A 142 -10.29 -3.15 -17.38
C ASP A 142 -9.54 -2.34 -16.33
N THR A 143 -9.45 -1.04 -16.53
CA THR A 143 -8.74 -0.11 -15.64
C THR A 143 -9.62 1.07 -15.26
N SER A 144 -9.39 1.61 -14.06
CA SER A 144 -9.96 2.88 -13.60
C SER A 144 -8.92 3.63 -12.78
N VAL A 145 -8.97 4.95 -12.83
CA VAL A 145 -8.07 5.79 -12.03
C VAL A 145 -8.45 5.66 -10.56
N PHE A 146 -7.49 5.34 -9.73
CA PHE A 146 -7.61 5.25 -8.27
C PHE A 146 -7.07 6.49 -7.58
N ALA A 147 -5.91 6.98 -8.02
CA ALA A 147 -5.31 8.21 -7.52
C ALA A 147 -4.47 8.91 -8.61
N ARG A 148 -4.24 10.22 -8.45
CA ARG A 148 -3.41 11.04 -9.34
C ARG A 148 -2.34 11.77 -8.56
N TYR A 149 -1.15 11.87 -9.14
CA TYR A 149 0.03 12.50 -8.56
C TYR A 149 0.66 13.48 -9.54
N GLY A 150 1.36 14.52 -9.01
CA GLY A 150 2.12 15.46 -9.82
C GLY A 150 1.29 16.35 -10.74
N GLN A 151 -0.03 16.39 -10.61
CA GLN A 151 -0.88 17.34 -11.31
C GLN A 151 -0.81 18.71 -10.60
N ARG A 152 -0.60 19.77 -11.36
CA ARG A 152 -0.65 21.16 -10.88
C ARG A 152 -2.05 21.74 -11.09
#